data_6d8c785869dc8d5c6ca1f48492630df7
#
_entry.id   6d8c785869dc8d5c6ca1f48492630df7
#
_cell.length_a   1.000
_cell.length_b   1.000
_cell.length_c   1.000
_cell.angle_alpha   90.00
_cell.angle_beta   90.00
_cell.angle_gamma   90.00
#
_symmetry.space_group_name_H-M   'P 1'
#
loop_
_entity.id
_entity.type
_entity.pdbx_description
1 polymer ?
#
loop_
_entity_poly.entity_id
_entity_poly.type
_entity_poly.pdbx_seq_one_letter_code
_entity_poly.pdbx_strand_id
1 'polypeptide(L)'
;DLLWKQDSIGFMNRIDQFLDIANKNGIKTMLVFFDDVWHPFPKLGKQPDPIPHIHNSGWVQSPGVEILTNIKRHDELEGYVKGIVSRFKDDKRVLCWDLYNEPSQHNGAPRVSKERVFEIYKNIGITLTEEELPLYYRDKMEPTGEEKRKYTLPLLEKAFKWVREINPSQPITVGIFDHSRPWDKFEDLLPLEQLILKNSDFISYHGYDKLEVEISRLNQLKTYGRPIMCTEYVARENGNIFENMLPLFKENRIGAYNWGFVSGKTNTIYPWKSWDSTYTGPPKKWHHDIFYPSGEPFSYDEVDLIKSLTKSVNREN
;
A
#
# COMPACT_ATOMS: atom_id res chain seq x y z
N ASP A 1 0.28 -7.26 -12.71
CA ASP A 1 -0.08 -8.43 -13.54
C ASP A 1 0.24 -8.24 -15.04
N LEU A 2 -0.01 -7.06 -15.63
CA LEU A 2 0.18 -6.83 -17.07
C LEU A 2 1.62 -7.07 -17.54
N LEU A 3 2.60 -6.57 -16.80
CA LEU A 3 4.00 -6.76 -17.14
C LEU A 3 4.44 -8.22 -16.99
N TRP A 4 3.88 -8.93 -16.01
CA TRP A 4 4.06 -10.38 -15.89
C TRP A 4 3.57 -11.14 -17.12
N LYS A 5 2.38 -10.81 -17.62
CA LYS A 5 1.83 -11.43 -18.83
C LYS A 5 2.69 -11.18 -20.05
N GLN A 6 3.34 -10.02 -20.13
CA GLN A 6 4.20 -9.65 -21.25
C GLN A 6 5.59 -10.30 -21.16
N ASP A 7 6.21 -10.32 -19.98
CA ASP A 7 7.60 -10.73 -19.74
C ASP A 7 7.75 -11.26 -18.30
N SER A 8 7.30 -12.48 -18.08
CA SER A 8 7.35 -13.09 -16.74
C SER A 8 8.78 -13.33 -16.24
N ILE A 9 9.70 -13.68 -17.15
CA ILE A 9 11.11 -13.92 -16.80
C ILE A 9 11.78 -12.62 -16.38
N GLY A 10 11.68 -11.58 -17.19
CA GLY A 10 12.26 -10.28 -16.85
C GLY A 10 11.58 -9.66 -15.61
N PHE A 11 10.28 -9.90 -15.40
CA PHE A 11 9.58 -9.47 -14.20
C PHE A 11 10.17 -10.12 -12.94
N MET A 12 10.38 -11.45 -12.95
CA MET A 12 11.00 -12.16 -11.83
C MET A 12 12.46 -11.74 -11.61
N ASN A 13 13.22 -11.52 -12.68
CA ASN A 13 14.60 -11.04 -12.55
C ASN A 13 14.67 -9.65 -11.89
N ARG A 14 13.73 -8.77 -12.17
CA ARG A 14 13.65 -7.45 -11.50
C ARG A 14 13.32 -7.57 -10.02
N ILE A 15 12.41 -8.49 -9.64
CA ILE A 15 12.15 -8.79 -8.22
C ILE A 15 13.43 -9.32 -7.57
N ASP A 16 14.11 -10.27 -8.19
CA ASP A 16 15.34 -10.88 -7.67
C ASP A 16 16.44 -9.83 -7.42
N GLN A 17 16.66 -8.93 -8.39
CA GLN A 17 17.59 -7.81 -8.25
C GLN A 17 17.20 -6.87 -7.10
N PHE A 18 15.91 -6.56 -6.95
CA PHE A 18 15.43 -5.74 -5.85
C PHE A 18 15.68 -6.41 -4.49
N LEU A 19 15.37 -7.71 -4.38
CA LEU A 19 15.61 -8.49 -3.17
C LEU A 19 17.11 -8.54 -2.82
N ASP A 20 18.00 -8.64 -3.82
CA ASP A 20 19.44 -8.59 -3.61
C ASP A 20 19.91 -7.24 -3.06
N ILE A 21 19.40 -6.14 -3.62
CA ILE A 21 19.73 -4.79 -3.15
C ILE A 21 19.26 -4.59 -1.71
N ALA A 22 18.02 -4.97 -1.41
CA ALA A 22 17.46 -4.88 -0.07
C ALA A 22 18.27 -5.71 0.94
N ASN A 23 18.58 -6.96 0.58
CA ASN A 23 19.33 -7.88 1.43
C ASN A 23 20.76 -7.42 1.71
N LYS A 24 21.45 -6.82 0.73
CA LYS A 24 22.80 -6.21 0.92
C LYS A 24 22.78 -5.10 1.95
N ASN A 25 21.63 -4.47 2.16
CA ASN A 25 21.41 -3.44 3.17
C ASN A 25 20.74 -3.98 4.46
N GLY A 26 20.67 -5.31 4.64
CA GLY A 26 20.07 -5.93 5.81
C GLY A 26 18.55 -5.82 5.87
N ILE A 27 17.89 -5.49 4.76
CA ILE A 27 16.44 -5.28 4.67
C ILE A 27 15.78 -6.54 4.13
N LYS A 28 14.75 -7.02 4.82
CA LYS A 28 13.83 -8.05 4.35
C LYS A 28 12.61 -7.43 3.72
N THR A 29 12.09 -8.07 2.67
CA THR A 29 11.05 -7.50 1.83
C THR A 29 9.72 -8.19 2.08
N MET A 30 8.65 -7.42 2.25
CA MET A 30 7.28 -7.85 2.14
C MET A 30 6.81 -7.57 0.71
N LEU A 31 6.38 -8.61 0.00
CA LEU A 31 5.92 -8.49 -1.39
C LEU A 31 4.40 -8.42 -1.43
N VAL A 32 3.88 -7.39 -2.13
CA VAL A 32 2.44 -7.14 -2.30
C VAL A 32 2.02 -7.50 -3.73
N PHE A 33 0.91 -8.25 -3.90
CA PHE A 33 0.47 -8.70 -5.23
C PHE A 33 -0.53 -7.76 -5.88
N PHE A 34 -1.62 -7.45 -5.18
CA PHE A 34 -2.72 -6.65 -5.70
C PHE A 34 -2.85 -5.34 -4.94
N ASP A 35 -3.51 -4.38 -5.56
CA ASP A 35 -3.68 -3.04 -5.00
C ASP A 35 -4.92 -2.37 -5.58
N ASP A 36 -5.78 -1.83 -4.72
CA ASP A 36 -6.99 -1.10 -5.11
C ASP A 36 -6.86 0.41 -4.99
N VAL A 37 -5.62 0.91 -4.75
CA VAL A 37 -5.40 2.34 -4.53
C VAL A 37 -5.14 3.09 -5.84
N TRP A 38 -5.81 4.17 -6.03
CA TRP A 38 -5.89 5.25 -6.98
C TRP A 38 -6.33 4.82 -8.39
N HIS A 39 -5.46 4.83 -9.40
CA HIS A 39 -5.87 4.69 -10.81
C HIS A 39 -6.35 3.29 -11.17
N PRO A 40 -7.61 3.11 -11.54
CA PRO A 40 -8.18 1.79 -11.83
C PRO A 40 -7.85 1.24 -13.23
N PHE A 41 -7.13 2.01 -14.08
CA PHE A 41 -6.85 1.66 -15.47
C PHE A 41 -5.34 1.49 -15.74
N PRO A 42 -4.70 0.41 -15.27
CA PRO A 42 -3.30 0.14 -15.57
C PRO A 42 -3.08 -0.08 -17.07
N LYS A 43 -1.90 0.29 -17.54
CA LYS A 43 -1.47 0.03 -18.93
C LYS A 43 -0.02 -0.40 -18.98
N LEU A 44 0.37 -1.09 -20.06
CA LEU A 44 1.77 -1.37 -20.37
C LEU A 44 2.52 -0.10 -20.82
N GLY A 45 3.82 -0.08 -20.59
CA GLY A 45 4.69 1.02 -20.99
C GLY A 45 4.84 2.09 -19.91
N LYS A 46 5.26 3.29 -20.34
CA LYS A 46 5.45 4.41 -19.41
C LYS A 46 4.11 4.80 -18.78
N GLN A 47 4.09 4.80 -17.44
CA GLN A 47 2.94 5.29 -16.69
C GLN A 47 2.86 6.83 -16.80
N PRO A 48 1.66 7.42 -16.66
CA PRO A 48 1.53 8.87 -16.58
C PRO A 48 2.37 9.43 -15.43
N ASP A 49 2.93 10.61 -15.62
CA ASP A 49 3.54 11.33 -14.51
C ASP A 49 2.44 11.74 -13.51
N PRO A 50 2.74 11.80 -12.20
CA PRO A 50 1.76 12.22 -11.22
C PRO A 50 1.33 13.67 -11.45
N ILE A 51 0.10 14.00 -11.10
CA ILE A 51 -0.37 15.38 -11.12
C ILE A 51 0.47 16.17 -10.10
N PRO A 52 1.08 17.29 -10.51
CA PRO A 52 1.95 18.06 -9.61
C PRO A 52 1.24 18.43 -8.31
N HIS A 53 1.94 18.25 -7.20
CA HIS A 53 1.50 18.61 -5.85
C HIS A 53 0.26 17.86 -5.33
N ILE A 54 -0.16 16.79 -5.99
CA ILE A 54 -1.28 15.95 -5.55
C ILE A 54 -0.77 14.60 -5.06
N HIS A 55 -1.10 14.28 -3.82
CA HIS A 55 -0.73 13.07 -3.12
C HIS A 55 -1.00 11.82 -3.95
N ASN A 56 0.02 11.00 -4.15
CA ASN A 56 -0.03 9.66 -4.72
C ASN A 56 -0.81 9.56 -6.06
N SER A 57 -0.91 10.67 -6.78
CA SER A 57 -1.74 10.79 -7.98
C SER A 57 -1.24 10.01 -9.20
N GLY A 58 -0.05 9.43 -9.14
CA GLY A 58 0.49 8.54 -10.18
C GLY A 58 0.38 7.05 -9.84
N TRP A 59 -0.16 6.69 -8.67
CA TRP A 59 -0.27 5.30 -8.24
C TRP A 59 -1.36 4.55 -9.04
N VAL A 60 -1.12 3.28 -9.39
CA VAL A 60 -1.98 2.52 -10.31
C VAL A 60 -2.35 1.18 -9.68
N GLN A 61 -3.64 0.84 -9.77
CA GLN A 61 -4.19 -0.42 -9.25
C GLN A 61 -3.65 -1.66 -9.99
N SER A 62 -3.68 -2.79 -9.30
CA SER A 62 -3.41 -4.11 -9.85
C SER A 62 -4.28 -5.17 -9.12
N PRO A 63 -5.10 -5.95 -9.84
CA PRO A 63 -5.44 -5.79 -11.24
C PRO A 63 -6.25 -4.51 -11.46
N GLY A 64 -6.29 -4.02 -12.70
CA GLY A 64 -7.19 -2.92 -13.04
C GLY A 64 -8.66 -3.34 -12.99
N VAL A 65 -9.54 -2.33 -12.92
CA VAL A 65 -10.98 -2.52 -12.78
C VAL A 65 -11.60 -3.44 -13.84
N GLU A 66 -11.06 -3.49 -15.05
CA GLU A 66 -11.55 -4.35 -16.13
C GLU A 66 -11.40 -5.85 -15.84
N ILE A 67 -10.35 -6.24 -15.13
CA ILE A 67 -10.17 -7.63 -14.68
C ILE A 67 -10.93 -7.82 -13.37
N LEU A 68 -10.78 -6.90 -12.42
CA LEU A 68 -11.41 -6.99 -11.12
C LEU A 68 -12.92 -7.20 -11.22
N THR A 69 -13.63 -6.37 -12.00
CA THR A 69 -15.09 -6.43 -12.12
C THR A 69 -15.61 -7.59 -12.98
N ASN A 70 -14.73 -8.37 -13.59
CA ASN A 70 -15.10 -9.57 -14.33
C ASN A 70 -14.59 -10.84 -13.64
N ILE A 71 -15.41 -11.41 -12.76
CA ILE A 71 -15.06 -12.59 -11.94
C ILE A 71 -14.53 -13.76 -12.78
N LYS A 72 -15.02 -13.93 -14.02
CA LYS A 72 -14.57 -14.99 -14.94
C LYS A 72 -13.11 -14.80 -15.39
N ARG A 73 -12.61 -13.58 -15.32
CA ARG A 73 -11.23 -13.24 -15.69
C ARG A 73 -10.25 -13.35 -14.51
N HIS A 74 -10.72 -13.55 -13.28
CA HIS A 74 -9.84 -13.65 -12.13
C HIS A 74 -8.80 -14.77 -12.29
N ASP A 75 -9.16 -15.88 -12.92
CA ASP A 75 -8.24 -17.00 -13.15
C ASP A 75 -7.06 -16.66 -14.08
N GLU A 76 -7.15 -15.56 -14.85
CA GLU A 76 -6.00 -15.04 -15.61
C GLU A 76 -4.84 -14.59 -14.72
N LEU A 77 -5.10 -14.33 -13.42
CA LEU A 77 -4.14 -13.86 -12.44
C LEU A 77 -3.43 -15.00 -11.70
N GLU A 78 -3.91 -16.25 -11.81
CA GLU A 78 -3.37 -17.41 -11.12
C GLU A 78 -1.88 -17.62 -11.45
N GLY A 79 -1.53 -17.57 -12.73
CA GLY A 79 -0.15 -17.74 -13.18
C GLY A 79 0.80 -16.67 -12.64
N TYR A 80 0.33 -15.43 -12.50
CA TYR A 80 1.06 -14.34 -11.89
C TYR A 80 1.37 -14.61 -10.42
N VAL A 81 0.36 -14.93 -9.63
CA VAL A 81 0.52 -15.19 -8.18
C VAL A 81 1.35 -16.45 -7.96
N LYS A 82 0.95 -17.58 -8.55
CA LYS A 82 1.63 -18.88 -8.37
C LYS A 82 3.07 -18.86 -8.88
N GLY A 83 3.33 -18.19 -10.01
CA GLY A 83 4.66 -18.12 -10.59
C GLY A 83 5.65 -17.39 -9.68
N ILE A 84 5.25 -16.25 -9.13
CA ILE A 84 6.10 -15.46 -8.22
C ILE A 84 6.31 -16.23 -6.91
N VAL A 85 5.24 -16.72 -6.28
CA VAL A 85 5.35 -17.47 -5.02
C VAL A 85 6.21 -18.72 -5.20
N SER A 86 6.03 -19.49 -6.28
CA SER A 86 6.83 -20.70 -6.55
C SER A 86 8.32 -20.37 -6.69
N ARG A 87 8.66 -19.24 -7.31
CA ARG A 87 10.07 -18.81 -7.50
C ARG A 87 10.73 -18.44 -6.19
N PHE A 88 10.00 -17.83 -5.24
CA PHE A 88 10.56 -17.24 -4.04
C PHE A 88 10.04 -17.86 -2.72
N LYS A 89 9.31 -18.98 -2.75
CA LYS A 89 8.65 -19.60 -1.59
C LYS A 89 9.57 -20.00 -0.44
N ASP A 90 10.87 -20.20 -0.71
CA ASP A 90 11.87 -20.57 0.31
C ASP A 90 12.98 -19.51 0.41
N ASP A 91 12.79 -18.36 -0.24
CA ASP A 91 13.77 -17.28 -0.26
C ASP A 91 13.72 -16.47 1.04
N LYS A 92 14.81 -16.53 1.80
CA LYS A 92 14.92 -15.84 3.10
C LYS A 92 14.99 -14.32 3.03
N ARG A 93 15.12 -13.75 1.83
CA ARG A 93 15.05 -12.31 1.58
C ARG A 93 13.61 -11.81 1.63
N VAL A 94 12.63 -12.69 1.37
CA VAL A 94 11.20 -12.41 1.49
C VAL A 94 10.76 -12.69 2.92
N LEU A 95 10.25 -11.65 3.60
CA LEU A 95 9.76 -11.73 4.97
C LEU A 95 8.38 -12.38 5.04
N CYS A 96 7.47 -11.90 4.21
CA CYS A 96 6.09 -12.33 4.13
C CYS A 96 5.46 -11.91 2.79
N TRP A 97 4.27 -12.44 2.54
CA TRP A 97 3.44 -12.12 1.38
C TRP A 97 2.22 -11.32 1.82
N ASP A 98 2.00 -10.16 1.23
CA ASP A 98 0.74 -9.44 1.30
C ASP A 98 -0.02 -9.65 0.00
N LEU A 99 -1.21 -10.24 0.08
CA LEU A 99 -1.92 -10.60 -1.14
C LEU A 99 -2.65 -9.42 -1.77
N TYR A 100 -3.00 -8.40 -0.96
CA TYR A 100 -3.79 -7.29 -1.47
C TYR A 100 -3.64 -6.04 -0.61
N ASN A 101 -3.13 -4.97 -1.18
CA ASN A 101 -3.15 -3.66 -0.54
C ASN A 101 -4.55 -3.04 -0.62
N GLU A 102 -5.10 -2.68 0.53
CA GLU A 102 -6.40 -1.99 0.70
C GLU A 102 -7.53 -2.54 -0.21
N PRO A 103 -7.87 -3.84 -0.09
CA PRO A 103 -8.86 -4.47 -0.97
C PRO A 103 -10.23 -3.78 -0.84
N SER A 104 -10.80 -3.40 -1.96
CA SER A 104 -12.03 -2.62 -2.10
C SER A 104 -11.90 -1.14 -1.73
N GLN A 105 -10.69 -0.62 -1.62
CA GLN A 105 -10.53 0.82 -1.48
C GLN A 105 -11.21 1.55 -2.64
N HIS A 106 -11.95 2.59 -2.28
CA HIS A 106 -12.61 3.46 -3.22
C HIS A 106 -12.15 4.90 -3.00
N ASN A 107 -11.40 5.40 -3.96
CA ASN A 107 -10.83 6.74 -3.84
C ASN A 107 -11.80 7.83 -4.30
N GLY A 108 -12.99 7.43 -4.74
CA GLY A 108 -13.96 8.32 -5.38
C GLY A 108 -13.53 8.66 -6.82
N ALA A 109 -14.48 8.75 -7.75
CA ALA A 109 -14.23 9.30 -9.09
C ALA A 109 -13.50 10.65 -8.95
N PRO A 110 -12.75 11.10 -9.95
CA PRO A 110 -11.64 12.01 -9.75
C PRO A 110 -12.00 13.16 -8.80
N ARG A 111 -11.38 13.17 -7.63
CA ARG A 111 -11.55 14.24 -6.62
C ARG A 111 -11.14 15.61 -7.15
N VAL A 112 -10.37 15.61 -8.24
CA VAL A 112 -9.91 16.82 -8.93
C VAL A 112 -10.60 16.91 -10.27
N SER A 113 -11.29 18.01 -10.58
CA SER A 113 -11.92 18.22 -11.88
C SER A 113 -10.88 18.34 -13.02
N LYS A 114 -11.31 18.04 -14.26
CA LYS A 114 -10.46 18.22 -15.45
C LYS A 114 -9.92 19.65 -15.53
N GLU A 115 -10.78 20.63 -15.30
CA GLU A 115 -10.45 22.05 -15.35
C GLU A 115 -9.35 22.40 -14.36
N ARG A 116 -9.44 21.86 -13.16
CA ARG A 116 -8.42 22.06 -12.14
C ARG A 116 -7.09 21.40 -12.51
N VAL A 117 -7.09 20.25 -13.13
CA VAL A 117 -5.86 19.62 -13.63
C VAL A 117 -5.21 20.48 -14.69
N PHE A 118 -5.98 20.99 -15.66
CA PHE A 118 -5.46 21.93 -16.66
C PHE A 118 -4.88 23.18 -16.01
N GLU A 119 -5.55 23.73 -15.01
CA GLU A 119 -5.05 24.90 -14.27
C GLU A 119 -3.72 24.62 -13.56
N ILE A 120 -3.62 23.48 -12.86
CA ILE A 120 -2.39 23.07 -12.16
C ILE A 120 -1.21 23.00 -13.14
N TYR A 121 -1.38 22.33 -14.26
CA TYR A 121 -0.32 22.22 -15.27
C TYR A 121 0.02 23.57 -15.92
N LYS A 122 -1.00 24.37 -16.22
CA LYS A 122 -0.80 25.73 -16.75
C LYS A 122 0.03 26.61 -15.79
N ASN A 123 -0.21 26.49 -14.49
CA ASN A 123 0.51 27.27 -13.47
C ASN A 123 2.01 26.91 -13.38
N ILE A 124 2.41 25.73 -13.84
CA ILE A 124 3.81 25.31 -13.95
C ILE A 124 4.34 25.42 -15.39
N GLY A 125 3.64 26.14 -16.27
CA GLY A 125 4.07 26.43 -17.63
C GLY A 125 3.84 25.30 -18.65
N ILE A 126 3.00 24.29 -18.30
CA ILE A 126 2.67 23.16 -19.18
C ILE A 126 1.24 23.31 -19.68
N THR A 127 1.04 23.22 -21.00
CA THR A 127 -0.29 23.12 -21.61
C THR A 127 -0.58 21.66 -21.93
N LEU A 128 -1.58 21.07 -21.25
CA LEU A 128 -2.04 19.71 -21.54
C LEU A 128 -3.16 19.73 -22.60
N THR A 129 -3.19 18.68 -23.41
CA THR A 129 -4.34 18.32 -24.24
C THR A 129 -5.27 17.36 -23.49
N GLU A 130 -6.50 17.18 -23.96
CA GLU A 130 -7.43 16.16 -23.43
C GLU A 130 -6.85 14.73 -23.49
N GLU A 131 -6.02 14.44 -24.49
CA GLU A 131 -5.39 13.13 -24.70
C GLU A 131 -4.26 12.86 -23.70
N GLU A 132 -3.62 13.92 -23.22
CA GLU A 132 -2.55 13.86 -22.24
C GLU A 132 -3.05 13.80 -20.78
N LEU A 133 -4.35 14.05 -20.57
CA LEU A 133 -4.95 13.87 -19.26
C LEU A 133 -4.71 12.44 -18.75
N PRO A 134 -4.39 12.28 -17.47
CA PRO A 134 -4.34 10.96 -16.83
C PRO A 134 -5.62 10.17 -17.13
N LEU A 135 -5.49 8.87 -17.35
CA LEU A 135 -6.61 7.96 -17.70
C LEU A 135 -7.83 8.03 -16.77
N TYR A 136 -7.67 8.50 -15.56
CA TYR A 136 -8.68 8.88 -14.59
C TYR A 136 -9.87 9.65 -15.15
N TYR A 137 -9.61 10.56 -16.09
CA TYR A 137 -10.58 11.51 -16.59
C TYR A 137 -11.28 11.01 -17.83
N ARG A 138 -10.99 9.77 -18.25
CA ARG A 138 -11.67 9.14 -19.37
C ARG A 138 -12.86 8.36 -18.81
N ASP A 139 -14.03 8.85 -18.92
CA ASP A 139 -15.43 8.35 -18.81
C ASP A 139 -15.76 6.95 -18.22
N LYS A 140 -14.81 6.21 -17.64
CA LYS A 140 -15.07 4.94 -16.96
C LYS A 140 -15.01 5.18 -15.45
N MET A 141 -16.14 5.09 -14.78
CA MET A 141 -16.21 5.20 -13.33
C MET A 141 -15.73 3.92 -12.66
N GLU A 142 -14.94 4.08 -11.61
CA GLU A 142 -14.62 3.00 -10.70
C GLU A 142 -15.87 2.63 -9.88
N PRO A 143 -16.15 1.32 -9.62
CA PRO A 143 -17.20 0.93 -8.70
C PRO A 143 -16.99 1.54 -7.31
N THR A 144 -18.07 1.79 -6.58
CA THR A 144 -17.99 2.20 -5.17
C THR A 144 -17.32 1.12 -4.33
N GLY A 145 -16.81 1.47 -3.15
CA GLY A 145 -16.19 0.48 -2.27
C GLY A 145 -17.11 -0.70 -1.92
N GLU A 146 -18.41 -0.45 -1.73
CA GLU A 146 -19.40 -1.50 -1.51
C GLU A 146 -19.60 -2.40 -2.74
N GLU A 147 -19.70 -1.82 -3.92
CA GLU A 147 -19.81 -2.57 -5.18
C GLU A 147 -18.54 -3.34 -5.46
N LYS A 148 -17.37 -2.74 -5.22
CA LYS A 148 -16.06 -3.32 -5.44
C LYS A 148 -15.83 -4.58 -4.59
N ARG A 149 -16.34 -4.62 -3.35
CA ARG A 149 -16.29 -5.80 -2.47
C ARG A 149 -16.88 -7.06 -3.10
N LYS A 150 -17.89 -6.94 -3.96
CA LYS A 150 -18.51 -8.07 -4.67
C LYS A 150 -17.52 -8.77 -5.60
N TYR A 151 -16.50 -8.05 -6.04
CA TYR A 151 -15.47 -8.53 -6.95
C TYR A 151 -14.16 -8.84 -6.23
N THR A 152 -13.79 -8.01 -5.27
CA THR A 152 -12.55 -8.18 -4.50
C THR A 152 -12.60 -9.42 -3.60
N LEU A 153 -13.74 -9.69 -2.97
CA LEU A 153 -13.91 -10.87 -2.10
C LEU A 153 -13.58 -12.18 -2.84
N PRO A 154 -14.22 -12.52 -3.98
CA PRO A 154 -13.90 -13.76 -4.69
C PRO A 154 -12.49 -13.78 -5.28
N LEU A 155 -11.91 -12.62 -5.64
CA LEU A 155 -10.51 -12.59 -6.07
C LEU A 155 -9.57 -12.92 -4.91
N LEU A 156 -9.83 -12.35 -3.75
CA LEU A 156 -9.00 -12.58 -2.57
C LEU A 156 -9.10 -14.03 -2.06
N GLU A 157 -10.29 -14.64 -2.11
CA GLU A 157 -10.47 -16.07 -1.84
C GLU A 157 -9.58 -16.93 -2.75
N LYS A 158 -9.57 -16.63 -4.05
CA LYS A 158 -8.70 -17.30 -5.02
C LYS A 158 -7.23 -17.04 -4.72
N ALA A 159 -6.84 -15.81 -4.41
CA ALA A 159 -5.45 -15.47 -4.12
C ALA A 159 -4.91 -16.26 -2.91
N PHE A 160 -5.66 -16.32 -1.80
CA PHE A 160 -5.29 -17.16 -0.66
C PHE A 160 -5.15 -18.63 -1.07
N LYS A 161 -6.11 -19.17 -1.82
CA LYS A 161 -6.05 -20.55 -2.30
C LYS A 161 -4.80 -20.81 -3.13
N TRP A 162 -4.52 -19.97 -4.12
CA TRP A 162 -3.36 -20.10 -5.01
C TRP A 162 -2.04 -20.13 -4.26
N VAL A 163 -1.88 -19.22 -3.27
CA VAL A 163 -0.65 -19.16 -2.48
C VAL A 163 -0.54 -20.36 -1.54
N ARG A 164 -1.64 -20.79 -0.90
CA ARG A 164 -1.64 -21.98 -0.03
C ARG A 164 -1.33 -23.27 -0.80
N GLU A 165 -1.75 -23.40 -2.05
CA GLU A 165 -1.41 -24.55 -2.89
C GLU A 165 0.10 -24.63 -3.18
N ILE A 166 0.81 -23.51 -3.24
CA ILE A 166 2.27 -23.49 -3.39
C ILE A 166 2.98 -23.77 -2.06
N ASN A 167 2.33 -23.49 -0.94
CA ASN A 167 2.82 -23.71 0.42
C ASN A 167 4.18 -23.06 0.69
N PRO A 168 4.29 -21.71 0.60
CA PRO A 168 5.54 -21.01 0.89
C PRO A 168 5.93 -21.13 2.37
N SER A 169 7.23 -21.05 2.65
CA SER A 169 7.75 -21.02 4.03
C SER A 169 7.47 -19.69 4.74
N GLN A 170 7.21 -18.63 3.98
CA GLN A 170 6.91 -17.31 4.52
C GLN A 170 5.42 -17.19 4.86
N PRO A 171 5.08 -16.44 5.92
CA PRO A 171 3.70 -16.17 6.29
C PRO A 171 2.99 -15.28 5.28
N ILE A 172 1.65 -15.38 5.26
CA ILE A 172 0.75 -14.70 4.34
C ILE A 172 -0.16 -13.79 5.14
N THR A 173 -0.44 -12.58 4.61
CA THR A 173 -1.37 -11.63 5.20
C THR A 173 -2.11 -10.82 4.15
N VAL A 174 -3.09 -10.05 4.60
CA VAL A 174 -3.73 -8.92 3.93
C VAL A 174 -4.06 -7.89 5.00
N GLY A 175 -3.75 -6.62 4.76
CA GLY A 175 -3.98 -5.56 5.74
C GLY A 175 -5.45 -5.18 5.88
N ILE A 176 -5.94 -5.09 7.13
CA ILE A 176 -7.25 -4.49 7.44
C ILE A 176 -7.05 -2.98 7.52
N PHE A 177 -7.95 -2.22 6.89
CA PHE A 177 -7.83 -0.75 6.84
C PHE A 177 -9.18 -0.02 6.96
N ASP A 178 -10.33 -0.71 6.82
CA ASP A 178 -11.65 -0.08 6.96
C ASP A 178 -11.95 0.22 8.42
N HIS A 179 -11.80 1.48 8.79
CA HIS A 179 -11.99 1.98 10.15
C HIS A 179 -13.43 2.33 10.49
N SER A 180 -14.40 1.99 9.66
CA SER A 180 -15.81 2.33 9.85
C SER A 180 -16.46 1.58 11.01
N ARG A 181 -15.81 0.55 11.56
CA ARG A 181 -16.30 -0.28 12.66
C ARG A 181 -15.16 -0.74 13.58
N PRO A 182 -15.49 -1.18 14.82
CA PRO A 182 -14.55 -1.87 15.70
C PRO A 182 -14.11 -3.22 15.10
N TRP A 183 -12.87 -3.65 15.42
CA TRP A 183 -12.29 -4.89 14.90
C TRP A 183 -12.24 -6.04 15.90
N ASP A 184 -12.73 -5.85 17.14
CA ASP A 184 -12.66 -6.83 18.23
C ASP A 184 -13.73 -7.92 18.17
N LYS A 185 -14.78 -7.73 17.36
CA LYS A 185 -15.88 -8.68 17.22
C LYS A 185 -15.93 -9.22 15.79
N PHE A 186 -15.39 -10.43 15.62
CA PHE A 186 -15.30 -11.07 14.30
C PHE A 186 -16.65 -11.13 13.57
N GLU A 187 -17.74 -11.39 14.29
CA GLU A 187 -19.08 -11.53 13.72
C GLU A 187 -19.66 -10.22 13.16
N ASP A 188 -19.19 -9.08 13.68
CA ASP A 188 -19.65 -7.75 13.27
C ASP A 188 -18.86 -7.20 12.04
N LEU A 189 -17.81 -7.92 11.65
CA LEU A 189 -16.98 -7.55 10.50
C LEU A 189 -17.68 -7.88 9.18
N LEU A 190 -17.32 -7.14 8.13
CA LEU A 190 -17.77 -7.49 6.76
C LEU A 190 -17.16 -8.82 6.30
N PRO A 191 -17.80 -9.51 5.36
CA PRO A 191 -17.28 -10.78 4.83
C PRO A 191 -15.83 -10.71 4.32
N LEU A 192 -15.41 -9.58 3.77
CA LEU A 192 -14.04 -9.37 3.31
C LEU A 192 -13.03 -9.36 4.46
N GLU A 193 -13.32 -8.62 5.53
CA GLU A 193 -12.48 -8.54 6.72
C GLU A 193 -12.45 -9.88 7.48
N GLN A 194 -13.59 -10.57 7.55
CA GLN A 194 -13.65 -11.93 8.10
C GLN A 194 -12.77 -12.90 7.30
N LEU A 195 -12.81 -12.83 5.95
CA LEU A 195 -11.96 -13.62 5.09
C LEU A 195 -10.48 -13.35 5.36
N ILE A 196 -10.11 -12.07 5.44
CA ILE A 196 -8.74 -11.62 5.73
C ILE A 196 -8.27 -12.19 7.07
N LEU A 197 -9.01 -11.92 8.14
CA LEU A 197 -8.63 -12.41 9.48
C LEU A 197 -8.57 -13.92 9.59
N LYS A 198 -9.47 -14.63 8.91
CA LYS A 198 -9.51 -16.10 8.94
C LYS A 198 -8.32 -16.75 8.23
N ASN A 199 -7.83 -16.16 7.14
CA ASN A 199 -6.86 -16.80 6.25
C ASN A 199 -5.43 -16.25 6.39
N SER A 200 -5.23 -15.10 7.03
CA SER A 200 -3.91 -14.53 7.31
C SER A 200 -3.19 -15.31 8.42
N ASP A 201 -1.88 -15.49 8.31
CA ASP A 201 -1.06 -16.14 9.35
C ASP A 201 -0.79 -15.21 10.54
N PHE A 202 -0.70 -13.93 10.29
CA PHE A 202 -0.62 -12.87 11.29
C PHE A 202 -1.55 -11.73 10.88
N ILE A 203 -1.89 -10.83 11.81
CA ILE A 203 -2.76 -9.69 11.51
C ILE A 203 -1.90 -8.54 11.03
N SER A 204 -2.16 -8.05 9.83
CA SER A 204 -1.65 -6.75 9.38
C SER A 204 -2.77 -5.72 9.27
N TYR A 205 -2.44 -4.45 9.49
CA TYR A 205 -3.40 -3.36 9.42
C TYR A 205 -2.74 -2.03 9.02
N HIS A 206 -3.54 -1.09 8.53
CA HIS A 206 -3.13 0.29 8.28
C HIS A 206 -3.67 1.20 9.38
N GLY A 207 -2.82 2.05 9.95
CA GLY A 207 -3.16 2.92 11.04
C GLY A 207 -2.61 4.34 10.83
N TYR A 208 -3.49 5.28 10.47
CA TYR A 208 -3.13 6.67 10.23
C TYR A 208 -3.79 7.66 11.20
N ASP A 209 -4.47 7.13 12.20
CA ASP A 209 -5.12 7.93 13.22
C ASP A 209 -4.15 8.39 14.31
N LYS A 210 -4.58 9.32 15.14
CA LYS A 210 -3.80 9.76 16.29
C LYS A 210 -3.64 8.68 17.35
N LEU A 211 -2.69 8.88 18.25
CA LEU A 211 -2.22 7.90 19.24
C LEU A 211 -3.35 7.18 20.01
N GLU A 212 -4.34 7.92 20.51
CA GLU A 212 -5.39 7.31 21.34
C GLU A 212 -6.28 6.34 20.54
N VAL A 213 -6.51 6.64 19.26
CA VAL A 213 -7.26 5.78 18.35
C VAL A 213 -6.43 4.53 18.02
N GLU A 214 -5.14 4.70 17.73
CA GLU A 214 -4.24 3.56 17.47
C GLU A 214 -4.12 2.62 18.66
N ILE A 215 -4.02 3.15 19.90
CA ILE A 215 -4.04 2.34 21.13
C ILE A 215 -5.35 1.52 21.19
N SER A 216 -6.48 2.14 20.92
CA SER A 216 -7.79 1.46 20.90
C SER A 216 -7.81 0.31 19.89
N ARG A 217 -7.32 0.56 18.66
CA ARG A 217 -7.26 -0.46 17.59
C ARG A 217 -6.35 -1.63 17.94
N LEU A 218 -5.16 -1.34 18.46
CA LEU A 218 -4.24 -2.38 18.92
C LEU A 218 -4.89 -3.26 20.00
N ASN A 219 -5.62 -2.66 20.94
CA ASN A 219 -6.33 -3.42 21.97
C ASN A 219 -7.42 -4.32 21.36
N GLN A 220 -8.13 -3.85 20.35
CA GLN A 220 -9.10 -4.66 19.59
C GLN A 220 -8.39 -5.84 18.88
N LEU A 221 -7.32 -5.59 18.14
CA LEU A 221 -6.60 -6.62 17.41
C LEU A 221 -5.92 -7.66 18.32
N LYS A 222 -5.47 -7.25 19.50
CA LYS A 222 -4.87 -8.17 20.50
C LYS A 222 -5.84 -9.24 20.99
N THR A 223 -7.16 -9.02 20.91
CA THR A 223 -8.17 -10.02 21.30
C THR A 223 -8.08 -11.30 20.49
N TYR A 224 -7.51 -11.23 19.28
CA TYR A 224 -7.30 -12.41 18.42
C TYR A 224 -6.11 -13.29 18.82
N GLY A 225 -5.24 -12.85 19.73
CA GLY A 225 -4.11 -13.64 20.24
C GLY A 225 -3.07 -14.02 19.19
N ARG A 226 -2.96 -13.25 18.10
CA ARG A 226 -2.02 -13.47 17.00
C ARG A 226 -0.97 -12.37 16.91
N PRO A 227 0.20 -12.61 16.28
CA PRO A 227 1.15 -11.55 15.96
C PRO A 227 0.47 -10.44 15.14
N ILE A 228 0.86 -9.20 15.39
CA ILE A 228 0.30 -8.01 14.73
C ILE A 228 1.42 -7.22 14.05
N MET A 229 1.13 -6.67 12.89
CA MET A 229 2.01 -5.76 12.16
C MET A 229 1.20 -4.57 11.63
N CYS A 230 1.64 -3.35 11.92
CA CYS A 230 1.13 -2.15 11.27
C CYS A 230 1.90 -1.96 9.96
N THR A 231 1.26 -2.23 8.82
CA THR A 231 1.92 -2.22 7.52
C THR A 231 1.89 -0.88 6.81
N GLU A 232 1.12 0.06 7.34
CA GLU A 232 1.16 1.47 6.95
C GLU A 232 0.83 2.38 8.13
N TYR A 233 1.69 3.36 8.38
CA TYR A 233 1.48 4.44 9.34
C TYR A 233 2.30 5.67 8.95
N VAL A 234 2.29 6.71 9.73
CA VAL A 234 2.78 8.06 9.51
C VAL A 234 1.87 8.86 8.60
N ALA A 235 1.09 9.71 9.21
CA ALA A 235 0.34 10.78 8.58
C ALA A 235 0.48 12.01 9.47
N ARG A 236 1.57 12.77 9.29
CA ARG A 236 1.98 13.81 10.24
C ARG A 236 0.93 14.91 10.44
N GLU A 237 0.10 15.18 9.44
CA GLU A 237 -1.00 16.13 9.60
C GLU A 237 -2.12 15.62 10.55
N ASN A 238 -2.28 14.30 10.64
CA ASN A 238 -3.25 13.67 11.53
C ASN A 238 -2.70 13.48 12.96
N GLY A 239 -1.44 13.82 13.20
CA GLY A 239 -0.77 13.55 14.48
C GLY A 239 -0.24 12.12 14.62
N ASN A 240 -0.29 11.33 13.54
CA ASN A 240 0.34 10.02 13.45
C ASN A 240 1.80 10.21 13.03
N ILE A 241 2.70 10.25 14.00
CA ILE A 241 4.10 10.63 13.86
C ILE A 241 5.02 9.59 14.49
N PHE A 242 6.30 9.57 14.11
CA PHE A 242 7.26 8.60 14.61
C PHE A 242 7.42 8.66 16.12
N GLU A 243 7.37 9.86 16.71
CA GLU A 243 7.60 10.11 18.13
C GLU A 243 6.56 9.44 19.02
N ASN A 244 5.34 9.25 18.54
CA ASN A 244 4.28 8.60 19.30
C ASN A 244 4.02 7.15 18.87
N MET A 245 4.15 6.83 17.58
CA MET A 245 3.83 5.50 17.06
C MET A 245 4.94 4.48 17.30
N LEU A 246 6.21 4.84 17.07
CA LEU A 246 7.32 3.88 17.24
C LEU A 246 7.49 3.38 18.67
N PRO A 247 7.43 4.22 19.73
CA PRO A 247 7.43 3.73 21.10
C PRO A 247 6.25 2.80 21.39
N LEU A 248 5.03 3.15 20.93
CA LEU A 248 3.84 2.32 21.08
C LEU A 248 4.05 0.93 20.45
N PHE A 249 4.53 0.89 19.20
CA PHE A 249 4.75 -0.37 18.50
C PHE A 249 5.84 -1.22 19.15
N LYS A 250 6.94 -0.60 19.56
CA LYS A 250 8.05 -1.29 20.24
C LYS A 250 7.60 -1.90 21.57
N GLU A 251 6.91 -1.13 22.41
CA GLU A 251 6.39 -1.60 23.70
C GLU A 251 5.44 -2.80 23.54
N ASN A 252 4.61 -2.74 22.50
CA ASN A 252 3.63 -3.78 22.20
C ASN A 252 4.15 -4.91 21.31
N ARG A 253 5.43 -4.88 20.90
CA ARG A 253 6.06 -5.85 19.98
C ARG A 253 5.34 -5.97 18.64
N ILE A 254 4.90 -4.84 18.11
CA ILE A 254 4.26 -4.72 16.82
C ILE A 254 5.32 -4.46 15.76
N GLY A 255 5.35 -5.26 14.70
CA GLY A 255 6.10 -4.92 13.49
C GLY A 255 5.49 -3.70 12.81
N ALA A 256 6.30 -2.81 12.23
CA ALA A 256 5.78 -1.59 11.65
C ALA A 256 6.51 -1.20 10.36
N TYR A 257 5.74 -0.85 9.32
CA TYR A 257 6.20 -0.21 8.10
C TYR A 257 5.51 1.14 7.96
N ASN A 258 6.29 2.21 7.87
CA ASN A 258 5.71 3.51 7.56
C ASN A 258 5.42 3.62 6.05
N TRP A 259 4.37 4.35 5.68
CA TRP A 259 4.15 4.74 4.31
C TRP A 259 5.06 5.91 3.94
N GLY A 260 5.69 5.83 2.75
CA GLY A 260 6.65 6.82 2.27
C GLY A 260 8.06 6.63 2.83
N PHE A 261 9.05 6.80 1.97
CA PHE A 261 10.46 6.65 2.34
C PHE A 261 11.31 7.78 1.75
N VAL A 262 11.33 7.91 0.42
CA VAL A 262 12.04 8.96 -0.29
C VAL A 262 11.06 9.75 -1.12
N SER A 263 11.04 11.06 -0.96
CA SER A 263 10.17 11.94 -1.74
C SER A 263 10.45 11.82 -3.25
N GLY A 264 9.39 11.77 -4.05
CA GLY A 264 9.53 11.57 -5.48
C GLY A 264 8.19 11.53 -6.21
N LYS A 265 8.07 10.66 -7.22
CA LYS A 265 6.88 10.56 -8.07
C LYS A 265 5.59 10.18 -7.34
N THR A 266 5.68 9.59 -6.14
CA THR A 266 4.52 9.29 -5.32
C THR A 266 3.83 10.54 -4.79
N ASN A 267 4.54 11.69 -4.71
CA ASN A 267 4.02 12.91 -4.10
C ASN A 267 3.51 12.74 -2.65
N THR A 268 4.03 11.76 -1.93
CA THR A 268 3.57 11.39 -0.58
C THR A 268 3.99 12.37 0.51
N ILE A 269 4.82 13.38 0.17
CA ILE A 269 5.04 14.55 1.04
C ILE A 269 3.78 15.41 1.18
N TYR A 270 2.89 15.40 0.18
CA TYR A 270 1.63 16.16 0.23
C TYR A 270 0.57 15.37 1.01
N PRO A 271 -0.30 16.05 1.77
CA PRO A 271 -1.38 15.38 2.47
C PRO A 271 -2.52 14.99 1.54
N TRP A 272 -3.39 14.08 2.00
CA TRP A 272 -4.58 13.65 1.24
C TRP A 272 -5.49 14.82 0.84
N LYS A 273 -5.57 15.88 1.65
CA LYS A 273 -6.32 17.08 1.29
C LYS A 273 -5.80 17.79 0.05
N SER A 274 -4.61 17.45 -0.47
CA SER A 274 -4.12 17.98 -1.75
C SER A 274 -4.99 17.60 -2.95
N TRP A 275 -5.81 16.57 -2.81
CA TRP A 275 -6.83 16.25 -3.79
C TRP A 275 -7.94 17.31 -3.87
N ASP A 276 -8.23 18.00 -2.77
CA ASP A 276 -9.30 18.99 -2.64
C ASP A 276 -8.78 20.44 -2.49
N SER A 277 -7.49 20.59 -2.18
CA SER A 277 -6.84 21.89 -1.92
C SER A 277 -5.63 22.10 -2.82
N THR A 278 -5.40 23.36 -3.23
CA THR A 278 -4.28 23.70 -4.12
C THR A 278 -3.00 23.89 -3.32
N TYR A 279 -1.94 23.20 -3.77
CA TYR A 279 -0.57 23.39 -3.31
C TYR A 279 0.26 23.94 -4.45
N THR A 280 1.05 24.98 -4.19
CA THR A 280 1.94 25.62 -5.18
C THR A 280 3.40 25.23 -5.00
N GLY A 281 3.70 24.39 -4.03
CA GLY A 281 5.04 23.89 -3.72
C GLY A 281 5.01 22.91 -2.55
N PRO A 282 6.16 22.36 -2.14
CA PRO A 282 6.25 21.40 -1.04
C PRO A 282 5.67 21.96 0.26
N PRO A 283 4.87 21.17 1.00
CA PRO A 283 4.36 21.59 2.29
C PRO A 283 5.49 21.73 3.31
N LYS A 284 5.35 22.66 4.26
CA LYS A 284 6.33 22.82 5.34
C LYS A 284 6.43 21.58 6.23
N LYS A 285 5.34 20.87 6.41
CA LYS A 285 5.25 19.61 7.14
C LYS A 285 4.90 18.51 6.13
N TRP A 286 5.83 17.60 5.92
CA TRP A 286 5.61 16.46 5.03
C TRP A 286 4.61 15.47 5.63
N HIS A 287 3.81 14.87 4.77
CA HIS A 287 2.78 13.95 5.24
C HIS A 287 3.35 12.59 5.61
N HIS A 288 4.14 11.96 4.75
CA HIS A 288 4.68 10.63 4.96
C HIS A 288 6.20 10.52 4.87
N ASP A 289 6.83 10.96 3.79
CA ASP A 289 8.22 10.64 3.47
C ASP A 289 9.24 11.04 4.54
N ILE A 290 10.38 10.34 4.56
CA ILE A 290 11.48 10.53 5.53
C ILE A 290 12.64 11.29 4.91
N PHE A 291 12.96 10.99 3.65
CA PHE A 291 14.17 11.48 2.97
C PHE A 291 13.88 12.29 1.72
N TYR A 292 14.73 13.27 1.47
CA TYR A 292 14.86 13.89 0.15
C TYR A 292 15.49 12.93 -0.86
N PRO A 293 15.37 13.15 -2.19
CA PRO A 293 16.04 12.33 -3.21
C PRO A 293 17.56 12.29 -3.07
N SER A 294 18.16 13.27 -2.39
CA SER A 294 19.57 13.29 -2.04
C SER A 294 19.97 12.29 -0.96
N GLY A 295 18.98 11.72 -0.25
CA GLY A 295 19.20 10.89 0.94
C GLY A 295 19.29 11.71 2.24
N GLU A 296 19.15 13.05 2.17
CA GLU A 296 19.11 13.90 3.35
C GLU A 296 17.77 13.75 4.07
N PRO A 297 17.73 13.63 5.41
CA PRO A 297 16.48 13.54 6.16
C PRO A 297 15.63 14.81 6.05
N PHE A 298 14.31 14.65 5.98
CA PHE A 298 13.37 15.74 6.24
C PHE A 298 13.49 16.25 7.69
N SER A 299 13.65 15.31 8.64
CA SER A 299 13.89 15.59 10.05
C SER A 299 14.99 14.68 10.59
N TYR A 300 16.09 15.28 11.06
CA TYR A 300 17.17 14.54 11.71
C TYR A 300 16.71 13.89 13.03
N ASP A 301 15.87 14.59 13.79
CA ASP A 301 15.33 14.08 15.07
C ASP A 301 14.50 12.82 14.87
N GLU A 302 13.63 12.77 13.82
CA GLU A 302 12.88 11.56 13.48
C GLU A 302 13.80 10.40 13.09
N VAL A 303 14.83 10.64 12.27
CA VAL A 303 15.77 9.59 11.86
C VAL A 303 16.59 9.08 13.04
N ASP A 304 17.03 9.96 13.94
CA ASP A 304 17.74 9.55 15.14
C ASP A 304 16.85 8.76 16.10
N LEU A 305 15.59 9.14 16.24
CA LEU A 305 14.60 8.36 16.98
C LEU A 305 14.42 6.96 16.35
N ILE A 306 14.19 6.88 15.04
CA ILE A 306 14.05 5.60 14.32
C ILE A 306 15.27 4.73 14.59
N LYS A 307 16.49 5.25 14.42
CA LYS A 307 17.73 4.53 14.68
C LYS A 307 17.85 4.05 16.13
N SER A 308 17.44 4.88 17.08
CA SER A 308 17.53 4.56 18.52
C SER A 308 16.59 3.41 18.91
N LEU A 309 15.41 3.36 18.30
CA LEU A 309 14.38 2.36 18.59
C LEU A 309 14.54 1.06 17.79
N THR A 310 15.16 1.15 16.60
CA THR A 310 15.36 -0.02 15.72
C THR A 310 16.70 -0.70 15.88
N LYS A 311 17.65 -0.10 16.64
CA LYS A 311 18.89 -0.80 17.01
C LYS A 311 18.52 -2.14 17.62
N SER A 312 18.97 -3.23 16.99
CA SER A 312 18.85 -4.57 17.54
C SER A 312 19.49 -4.55 18.93
N VAL A 313 18.74 -4.84 19.96
CA VAL A 313 19.31 -5.34 21.19
C VAL A 313 20.02 -6.62 20.76
N ASN A 314 21.36 -6.64 20.82
CA ASN A 314 22.10 -7.88 20.66
C ASN A 314 21.43 -8.90 21.58
N ARG A 315 20.67 -9.83 21.00
CA ARG A 315 20.25 -11.01 21.73
C ARG A 315 21.55 -11.77 21.92
N GLU A 316 22.16 -11.59 23.08
CA GLU A 316 23.09 -12.58 23.61
C GLU A 316 22.33 -13.90 23.59
N ASN A 317 22.81 -14.83 22.77
CA ASN A 317 22.30 -16.19 22.61
C ASN A 317 22.42 -16.98 23.93
#